data_74f5ef4a34f3ed6324e7cad5f1fa1f28
#
_entry.id   74f5ef4a34f3ed6324e7cad5f1fa1f28
#
_cell.length_a   1.000
_cell.length_b   1.000
_cell.length_c   1.000
_cell.angle_alpha   90.00
_cell.angle_beta   90.00
_cell.angle_gamma   90.00
#
_symmetry.space_group_name_H-M   'P 1'
#
loop_
_entity.id
_entity.type
_entity.pdbx_description
1 polymer ?
#
loop_
_entity_poly.entity_id
_entity_poly.type
_entity_poly.pdbx_seq_one_letter_code
_entity_poly.pdbx_strand_id
1 'polypeptide(L)'
;MWLRPLCLLGVALTSCGCFGGPASRAYVLSVASDSAPAQATAANFPSLQVTTAALPSFLDNSDILVRHGPHALDSSPTGHWGERLSLGITHALAADLSQKLPGYRVSSARSETPSGRRLQLEVDSFDVYPDGHCVLAASWAIVQKSGDAPVTLGQGVFTTPAAGVNHAADEELVSAMADTISQLADAIGSTMADDH
;
A
#
# COMPACT_ATOMS: atom_id res chain seq x y z
N MET A 1 22.83 59.91 -56.02
CA MET A 1 22.66 58.48 -56.18
C MET A 1 22.82 57.84 -54.79
N TRP A 2 21.74 57.49 -54.17
CA TRP A 2 21.70 57.10 -52.76
C TRP A 2 21.35 55.59 -52.67
N LEU A 3 22.30 54.76 -52.23
CA LEU A 3 22.03 53.35 -51.88
C LEU A 3 21.53 53.27 -50.45
N ARG A 4 20.34 52.68 -50.24
CA ARG A 4 19.80 52.32 -48.94
C ARG A 4 20.15 50.87 -48.65
N PRO A 5 20.77 50.53 -47.49
CA PRO A 5 20.90 49.14 -47.07
C PRO A 5 19.59 48.64 -46.45
N LEU A 6 19.17 47.47 -46.91
CA LEU A 6 18.02 46.72 -46.46
C LEU A 6 18.46 45.92 -45.22
N CYS A 7 17.98 46.31 -44.01
CA CYS A 7 18.16 45.51 -42.79
C CYS A 7 17.20 44.33 -42.81
N LEU A 8 17.73 43.13 -43.00
CA LEU A 8 17.03 41.88 -42.76
C LEU A 8 16.98 41.60 -41.26
N LEU A 9 15.81 41.77 -40.66
CA LEU A 9 15.55 41.44 -39.27
C LEU A 9 15.25 39.92 -39.17
N GLY A 10 16.24 39.13 -38.74
CA GLY A 10 16.06 37.70 -38.48
C GLY A 10 15.27 37.48 -37.21
N VAL A 11 14.06 36.97 -37.33
CA VAL A 11 13.25 36.48 -36.20
C VAL A 11 13.75 35.11 -35.78
N ALA A 12 14.48 35.05 -34.69
CA ALA A 12 14.84 33.78 -34.03
C ALA A 12 13.61 33.22 -33.32
N LEU A 13 12.98 32.18 -33.87
CA LEU A 13 11.98 31.37 -33.16
C LEU A 13 12.71 30.53 -32.10
N THR A 14 12.68 30.97 -30.86
CA THR A 14 13.02 30.15 -29.69
C THR A 14 11.91 29.14 -29.46
N SER A 15 12.06 27.93 -29.96
CA SER A 15 11.23 26.80 -29.60
C SER A 15 11.44 26.46 -28.12
N CYS A 16 10.49 26.87 -27.23
CA CYS A 16 10.34 26.37 -25.88
C CYS A 16 10.02 24.87 -25.99
N GLY A 17 11.03 24.01 -25.94
CA GLY A 17 10.85 22.59 -25.71
C GLY A 17 10.31 22.40 -24.31
N CYS A 18 9.04 22.02 -24.17
CA CYS A 18 8.55 21.45 -22.93
C CYS A 18 9.33 20.15 -22.68
N PHE A 19 10.28 20.18 -21.76
CA PHE A 19 10.87 18.97 -21.19
C PHE A 19 9.74 18.28 -20.41
N GLY A 20 9.00 17.36 -21.06
CA GLY A 20 8.14 16.42 -20.40
C GLY A 20 9.01 15.54 -19.51
N GLY A 21 8.84 15.61 -18.18
CA GLY A 21 9.44 14.64 -17.25
C GLY A 21 9.00 13.22 -17.60
N PRO A 22 9.68 12.19 -17.07
CA PRO A 22 9.28 10.81 -17.27
C PRO A 22 7.81 10.64 -16.86
N ALA A 23 7.06 9.85 -17.65
CA ALA A 23 5.67 9.57 -17.35
C ALA A 23 5.57 8.87 -15.99
N SER A 24 4.87 9.46 -15.04
CA SER A 24 4.65 8.88 -13.72
C SER A 24 3.56 7.81 -13.81
N ARG A 25 3.78 6.65 -13.14
CA ARG A 25 2.84 5.54 -13.07
C ARG A 25 2.14 5.50 -11.72
N ALA A 26 0.85 5.19 -11.74
CA ALA A 26 0.09 4.89 -10.52
C ALA A 26 0.23 3.40 -10.17
N TYR A 27 0.53 3.12 -8.93
CA TYR A 27 0.65 1.76 -8.38
C TYR A 27 -0.42 1.54 -7.31
N VAL A 28 -0.83 0.29 -7.12
CA VAL A 28 -1.73 -0.15 -6.05
C VAL A 28 -1.14 -1.38 -5.38
N LEU A 29 -1.32 -1.52 -4.07
CA LEU A 29 -0.82 -2.66 -3.30
C LEU A 29 -1.69 -3.92 -3.49
N SER A 30 -3.00 -3.74 -3.69
CA SER A 30 -3.89 -4.87 -3.92
C SER A 30 -3.78 -5.35 -5.37
N VAL A 31 -3.43 -6.61 -5.57
CA VAL A 31 -3.55 -7.25 -6.86
C VAL A 31 -5.04 -7.48 -7.13
N ALA A 32 -5.53 -7.04 -8.30
CA ALA A 32 -6.87 -7.37 -8.74
C ALA A 32 -6.97 -8.90 -8.85
N SER A 33 -7.64 -9.53 -7.88
CA SER A 33 -7.93 -10.96 -7.97
C SER A 33 -8.95 -11.13 -9.10
N ASP A 34 -8.57 -11.82 -10.20
CA ASP A 34 -9.49 -12.25 -11.27
C ASP A 34 -10.57 -13.21 -10.77
N SER A 35 -10.43 -13.69 -9.55
CA SER A 35 -11.47 -14.43 -8.84
C SER A 35 -12.46 -13.41 -8.29
N ALA A 36 -13.61 -13.26 -8.98
CA ALA A 36 -14.78 -12.69 -8.36
C ALA A 36 -14.92 -13.34 -6.96
N PRO A 37 -15.09 -12.54 -5.87
CA PRO A 37 -15.28 -13.13 -4.57
C PRO A 37 -16.39 -14.17 -4.76
N ALA A 38 -16.07 -15.44 -4.50
CA ALA A 38 -17.08 -16.46 -4.46
C ALA A 38 -18.06 -15.95 -3.42
N GLN A 39 -19.16 -15.37 -3.89
CA GLN A 39 -20.28 -15.01 -3.05
C GLN A 39 -20.82 -16.34 -2.54
N ALA A 40 -20.07 -16.89 -1.58
CA ALA A 40 -20.59 -17.97 -0.77
C ALA A 40 -21.83 -17.38 -0.11
N THR A 41 -22.98 -17.83 -0.60
CA THR A 41 -24.32 -17.62 -0.05
C THR A 41 -24.44 -18.25 1.35
N ALA A 42 -23.34 -18.28 2.09
CA ALA A 42 -23.26 -18.78 3.45
C ALA A 42 -23.59 -17.62 4.40
N ALA A 43 -24.90 -17.47 4.65
CA ALA A 43 -25.46 -16.52 5.63
C ALA A 43 -24.90 -16.68 7.07
N ASN A 44 -24.03 -17.67 7.30
CA ASN A 44 -23.57 -18.08 8.62
C ASN A 44 -22.07 -17.93 8.89
N PHE A 45 -21.27 -17.41 7.95
CA PHE A 45 -19.85 -17.17 8.26
C PHE A 45 -19.67 -15.94 9.15
N PRO A 46 -18.82 -16.04 10.20
CA PRO A 46 -18.47 -14.87 11.00
C PRO A 46 -17.84 -13.80 10.11
N SER A 47 -18.14 -12.54 10.40
CA SER A 47 -17.57 -11.42 9.63
C SER A 47 -16.32 -10.87 10.33
N LEU A 48 -15.29 -10.56 9.51
CA LEU A 48 -14.11 -9.82 9.93
C LEU A 48 -14.06 -8.50 9.14
N GLN A 49 -14.19 -7.39 9.82
CA GLN A 49 -14.04 -6.07 9.22
C GLN A 49 -12.60 -5.59 9.43
N VAL A 50 -11.85 -5.34 8.36
CA VAL A 50 -10.56 -4.66 8.40
C VAL A 50 -10.86 -3.15 8.40
N THR A 51 -10.48 -2.44 9.47
CA THR A 51 -10.63 -0.98 9.51
C THR A 51 -9.47 -0.32 8.77
N THR A 52 -9.64 0.94 8.38
CA THR A 52 -8.56 1.70 7.76
C THR A 52 -7.32 1.67 8.64
N ALA A 53 -6.20 1.28 8.08
CA ALA A 53 -4.92 1.21 8.78
C ALA A 53 -4.51 2.61 9.28
N ALA A 54 -4.07 2.68 10.53
CA ALA A 54 -3.48 3.89 11.08
C ALA A 54 -1.98 3.92 10.72
N LEU A 55 -1.52 5.03 10.14
CA LEU A 55 -0.14 5.23 9.72
C LEU A 55 0.40 6.54 10.27
N PRO A 56 1.73 6.67 10.44
CA PRO A 56 2.37 7.97 10.59
C PRO A 56 2.00 8.89 9.43
N SER A 57 1.70 10.15 9.73
CA SER A 57 1.15 11.10 8.75
C SER A 57 2.05 11.33 7.53
N PHE A 58 3.37 11.18 7.69
CA PHE A 58 4.32 11.32 6.58
C PHE A 58 4.27 10.16 5.59
N LEU A 59 3.78 8.98 5.99
CA LEU A 59 3.58 7.83 5.10
C LEU A 59 2.24 7.87 4.37
N ASP A 60 1.21 8.46 4.98
CA ASP A 60 -0.15 8.42 4.44
C ASP A 60 -0.40 9.49 3.37
N ASN A 61 0.35 9.40 2.30
CA ASN A 61 0.26 10.29 1.13
C ASN A 61 0.21 9.46 -0.18
N SER A 62 0.38 10.12 -1.32
CA SER A 62 0.39 9.49 -2.65
C SER A 62 1.79 9.15 -3.16
N ASP A 63 2.85 9.43 -2.41
CA ASP A 63 4.22 9.20 -2.87
C ASP A 63 4.69 7.80 -2.49
N ILE A 64 5.41 7.15 -3.40
CA ILE A 64 6.21 5.97 -3.05
C ILE A 64 7.50 6.49 -2.43
N LEU A 65 7.60 6.37 -1.10
CA LEU A 65 8.74 6.86 -0.33
C LEU A 65 9.80 5.77 -0.20
N VAL A 66 11.04 6.11 -0.57
CA VAL A 66 12.21 5.23 -0.50
C VAL A 66 13.17 5.75 0.56
N ARG A 67 13.58 4.88 1.48
CA ARG A 67 14.46 5.24 2.59
C ARG A 67 15.93 5.18 2.19
N HIS A 68 16.60 6.33 2.20
CA HIS A 68 18.03 6.47 1.89
C HIS A 68 18.93 6.59 3.12
N GLY A 69 18.40 6.32 4.32
CA GLY A 69 19.17 6.40 5.55
C GLY A 69 18.27 6.56 6.76
N PRO A 70 18.83 6.78 7.94
CA PRO A 70 18.06 6.80 9.19
C PRO A 70 17.04 7.95 9.26
N HIS A 71 17.27 9.04 8.52
CA HIS A 71 16.46 10.26 8.60
C HIS A 71 16.05 10.83 7.24
N ALA A 72 16.34 10.13 6.13
CA ALA A 72 16.05 10.62 4.78
C ALA A 72 15.08 9.69 4.05
N LEU A 73 14.05 10.29 3.47
CA LEU A 73 13.08 9.67 2.59
C LEU A 73 13.01 10.49 1.29
N ASP A 74 13.09 9.82 0.16
CA ASP A 74 12.93 10.43 -1.15
C ASP A 74 11.68 9.87 -1.82
N SER A 75 10.93 10.73 -2.53
CA SER A 75 9.80 10.27 -3.35
C SER A 75 10.33 9.66 -4.65
N SER A 76 9.73 8.54 -5.09
CA SER A 76 10.02 8.02 -6.43
C SER A 76 9.68 9.08 -7.49
N PRO A 77 10.58 9.33 -8.45
CA PRO A 77 10.32 10.28 -9.54
C PRO A 77 9.39 9.72 -10.62
N THR A 78 9.15 8.41 -10.64
CA THR A 78 8.46 7.70 -11.72
C THR A 78 7.19 6.98 -11.28
N GLY A 79 6.96 6.84 -9.95
CA GLY A 79 5.82 6.15 -9.38
C GLY A 79 5.09 6.95 -8.31
N HIS A 80 3.80 6.71 -8.20
CA HIS A 80 2.97 7.21 -7.10
C HIS A 80 1.87 6.20 -6.77
N TRP A 81 1.31 6.30 -5.59
CA TRP A 81 0.16 5.49 -5.19
C TRP A 81 -1.10 5.94 -5.92
N GLY A 82 -1.88 5.01 -6.44
CA GLY A 82 -3.20 5.26 -7.03
C GLY A 82 -4.27 5.64 -6.02
N GLU A 83 -4.01 5.36 -4.74
CA GLU A 83 -4.84 5.73 -3.59
C GLU A 83 -3.94 6.04 -2.38
N ARG A 84 -4.49 6.60 -1.31
CA ARG A 84 -3.72 6.83 -0.07
C ARG A 84 -3.19 5.51 0.48
N LEU A 85 -1.96 5.52 0.98
CA LEU A 85 -1.30 4.29 1.44
C LEU A 85 -2.10 3.55 2.53
N SER A 86 -2.75 4.28 3.44
CA SER A 86 -3.63 3.68 4.47
C SER A 86 -4.77 2.85 3.87
N LEU A 87 -5.36 3.30 2.77
CA LEU A 87 -6.41 2.57 2.05
C LEU A 87 -5.82 1.39 1.28
N GLY A 88 -4.70 1.59 0.59
CA GLY A 88 -4.01 0.53 -0.14
C GLY A 88 -3.63 -0.65 0.76
N ILE A 89 -3.04 -0.38 1.92
CA ILE A 89 -2.73 -1.40 2.94
C ILE A 89 -4.01 -2.12 3.40
N THR A 90 -5.05 -1.35 3.69
CA THR A 90 -6.33 -1.92 4.17
C THR A 90 -6.94 -2.86 3.13
N HIS A 91 -6.95 -2.46 1.85
CA HIS A 91 -7.49 -3.27 0.77
C HIS A 91 -6.64 -4.51 0.50
N ALA A 92 -5.32 -4.38 0.45
CA ALA A 92 -4.40 -5.50 0.27
C ALA A 92 -4.54 -6.52 1.41
N LEU A 93 -4.50 -6.06 2.67
CA LEU A 93 -4.66 -6.91 3.83
C LEU A 93 -6.03 -7.64 3.85
N ALA A 94 -7.11 -6.94 3.51
CA ALA A 94 -8.44 -7.56 3.44
C ALA A 94 -8.51 -8.62 2.33
N ALA A 95 -7.89 -8.39 1.19
CA ALA A 95 -7.80 -9.36 0.09
C ALA A 95 -7.03 -10.60 0.51
N ASP A 96 -5.85 -10.45 1.11
CA ASP A 96 -5.02 -11.56 1.58
C ASP A 96 -5.71 -12.37 2.67
N LEU A 97 -6.28 -11.69 3.68
CA LEU A 97 -7.03 -12.36 4.74
C LEU A 97 -8.25 -13.10 4.21
N SER A 98 -8.92 -12.62 3.16
CA SER A 98 -10.06 -13.31 2.57
C SER A 98 -9.67 -14.65 1.94
N GLN A 99 -8.45 -14.78 1.44
CA GLN A 99 -7.90 -16.02 0.91
C GLN A 99 -7.41 -16.96 2.01
N LYS A 100 -6.78 -16.40 3.05
CA LYS A 100 -6.18 -17.17 4.16
C LYS A 100 -7.21 -17.63 5.20
N LEU A 101 -8.36 -16.97 5.30
CA LEU A 101 -9.43 -17.26 6.26
C LEU A 101 -10.74 -17.63 5.55
N PRO A 102 -10.81 -18.82 4.88
CA PRO A 102 -11.99 -19.23 4.11
C PRO A 102 -13.25 -19.41 4.98
N GLY A 103 -13.10 -19.53 6.31
CA GLY A 103 -14.20 -19.58 7.27
C GLY A 103 -14.73 -18.21 7.71
N TYR A 104 -14.19 -17.11 7.18
CA TYR A 104 -14.61 -15.75 7.50
C TYR A 104 -15.06 -15.00 6.26
N ARG A 105 -16.01 -14.09 6.44
CA ARG A 105 -16.33 -13.07 5.45
C ARG A 105 -15.50 -11.81 5.77
N VAL A 106 -14.38 -11.65 5.09
CA VAL A 106 -13.50 -10.50 5.27
C VAL A 106 -13.95 -9.34 4.39
N SER A 107 -13.92 -8.11 4.91
CA SER A 107 -14.26 -6.90 4.17
C SER A 107 -13.56 -5.68 4.75
N SER A 108 -13.09 -4.78 3.89
CA SER A 108 -12.62 -3.45 4.25
C SER A 108 -13.76 -2.42 4.35
N ALA A 109 -14.92 -2.72 3.77
CA ALA A 109 -16.09 -1.85 3.86
C ALA A 109 -16.68 -1.85 5.27
N ARG A 110 -17.22 -0.68 5.66
CA ARG A 110 -17.97 -0.58 6.93
C ARG A 110 -19.19 -1.51 6.85
N SER A 111 -19.23 -2.51 7.71
CA SER A 111 -20.36 -3.43 7.84
C SER A 111 -21.23 -3.04 9.04
N GLU A 112 -22.51 -2.91 8.80
CA GLU A 112 -23.49 -2.62 9.85
C GLU A 112 -23.96 -3.88 10.62
N THR A 113 -23.44 -5.07 10.24
CA THR A 113 -23.79 -6.33 10.89
C THR A 113 -23.32 -6.30 12.35
N PRO A 114 -24.21 -6.46 13.34
CA PRO A 114 -23.85 -6.36 14.76
C PRO A 114 -22.90 -7.46 15.22
N SER A 115 -23.02 -8.66 14.62
CA SER A 115 -22.18 -9.83 14.94
C SER A 115 -20.96 -9.86 14.03
N GLY A 116 -19.77 -9.83 14.62
CA GLY A 116 -18.52 -9.94 13.88
C GLY A 116 -17.34 -9.40 14.64
N ARG A 117 -16.16 -9.67 14.08
CA ARG A 117 -14.88 -9.16 14.60
C ARG A 117 -14.46 -7.94 13.81
N ARG A 118 -13.65 -7.09 14.42
CA ARG A 118 -13.01 -5.93 13.79
C ARG A 118 -11.52 -6.04 14.00
N LEU A 119 -10.76 -5.97 12.90
CA LEU A 119 -9.32 -5.85 12.89
C LEU A 119 -8.96 -4.36 12.83
N GLN A 120 -8.22 -3.91 13.81
CA GLN A 120 -7.58 -2.59 13.86
C GLN A 120 -6.09 -2.80 13.64
N LEU A 121 -5.50 -2.07 12.70
CA LEU A 121 -4.09 -2.13 12.34
C LEU A 121 -3.46 -0.77 12.60
N GLU A 122 -2.34 -0.76 13.31
CA GLU A 122 -1.45 0.37 13.47
C GLU A 122 -0.09 0.00 12.85
N VAL A 123 0.36 0.80 11.91
CA VAL A 123 1.65 0.65 11.25
C VAL A 123 2.62 1.66 11.85
N ASP A 124 3.66 1.17 12.51
CA ASP A 124 4.70 2.01 13.11
C ASP A 124 5.71 2.50 12.08
N SER A 125 6.07 1.62 11.13
CA SER A 125 6.95 1.93 10.01
C SER A 125 6.66 1.04 8.81
N PHE A 126 6.85 1.59 7.61
CA PHE A 126 6.73 0.88 6.35
C PHE A 126 7.78 1.44 5.39
N ASP A 127 8.97 0.89 5.49
CA ASP A 127 10.16 1.39 4.82
C ASP A 127 10.58 0.46 3.69
N VAL A 128 10.70 1.00 2.49
CA VAL A 128 11.31 0.32 1.36
C VAL A 128 12.63 1.00 1.03
N TYR A 129 13.63 0.22 0.65
CA TYR A 129 15.00 0.67 0.42
C TYR A 129 15.38 0.55 -1.06
N PRO A 130 16.43 1.28 -1.52
CA PRO A 130 16.80 1.30 -2.93
C PRO A 130 17.18 -0.06 -3.52
N ASP A 131 17.64 -0.99 -2.69
CA ASP A 131 17.99 -2.37 -3.07
C ASP A 131 16.77 -3.31 -3.14
N GLY A 132 15.57 -2.79 -2.90
CA GLY A 132 14.31 -3.51 -2.98
C GLY A 132 13.92 -4.26 -1.72
N HIS A 133 14.73 -4.25 -0.63
CA HIS A 133 14.22 -4.81 0.61
C HIS A 133 13.18 -3.90 1.25
N CYS A 134 12.25 -4.49 1.96
CA CYS A 134 11.19 -3.78 2.66
C CYS A 134 11.10 -4.23 4.11
N VAL A 135 10.75 -3.30 5.00
CA VAL A 135 10.53 -3.55 6.43
C VAL A 135 9.21 -2.92 6.84
N LEU A 136 8.30 -3.74 7.34
CA LEU A 136 7.02 -3.33 7.90
C LEU A 136 7.00 -3.67 9.39
N ALA A 137 6.86 -2.69 10.26
CA ALA A 137 6.58 -2.88 11.67
C ALA A 137 5.14 -2.48 11.96
N ALA A 138 4.38 -3.37 12.57
CA ALA A 138 2.96 -3.15 12.81
C ALA A 138 2.47 -3.86 14.07
N SER A 139 1.42 -3.30 14.65
CA SER A 139 0.63 -3.92 15.72
C SER A 139 -0.84 -4.01 15.31
N TRP A 140 -1.56 -5.00 15.83
CA TRP A 140 -2.96 -5.18 15.52
C TRP A 140 -3.78 -5.61 16.73
N ALA A 141 -5.06 -5.28 16.68
CA ALA A 141 -6.05 -5.71 17.67
C ALA A 141 -7.27 -6.30 16.94
N ILE A 142 -7.71 -7.48 17.38
CA ILE A 142 -8.93 -8.10 16.91
C ILE A 142 -9.95 -8.01 18.05
N VAL A 143 -11.00 -7.22 17.83
CA VAL A 143 -12.03 -6.93 18.82
C VAL A 143 -13.39 -7.44 18.34
N GLN A 144 -14.23 -7.90 19.26
CA GLN A 144 -15.64 -8.18 18.97
C GLN A 144 -16.40 -6.85 18.80
N LYS A 145 -17.29 -6.77 17.84
CA LYS A 145 -18.14 -5.58 17.65
C LYS A 145 -19.09 -5.35 18.83
N SER A 146 -19.48 -6.40 19.55
CA SER A 146 -20.32 -6.31 20.74
C SER A 146 -19.62 -5.75 21.97
N GLY A 147 -18.30 -5.59 21.93
CA GLY A 147 -17.53 -4.94 22.99
C GLY A 147 -17.23 -5.78 24.23
N ASP A 148 -17.80 -6.97 24.37
CA ASP A 148 -17.74 -7.79 25.60
C ASP A 148 -16.74 -8.95 25.56
N ALA A 149 -16.08 -9.18 24.41
CA ALA A 149 -15.14 -10.29 24.26
C ALA A 149 -13.68 -9.83 24.41
N PRO A 150 -12.78 -10.74 24.80
CA PRO A 150 -11.35 -10.42 24.92
C PRO A 150 -10.79 -9.90 23.61
N VAL A 151 -9.91 -8.93 23.73
CA VAL A 151 -9.16 -8.36 22.61
C VAL A 151 -7.95 -9.26 22.35
N THR A 152 -7.86 -9.80 21.15
CA THR A 152 -6.65 -10.50 20.71
C THR A 152 -5.67 -9.47 20.15
N LEU A 153 -4.48 -9.38 20.75
CA LEU A 153 -3.44 -8.43 20.38
C LEU A 153 -2.27 -9.15 19.72
N GLY A 154 -1.68 -8.52 18.73
CA GLY A 154 -0.44 -8.98 18.12
C GLY A 154 0.43 -7.82 17.65
N GLN A 155 1.71 -8.12 17.46
CA GLN A 155 2.68 -7.19 16.87
C GLN A 155 3.76 -7.99 16.14
N GLY A 156 4.39 -7.37 15.15
CA GLY A 156 5.46 -8.02 14.42
C GLY A 156 6.24 -7.07 13.53
N VAL A 157 7.41 -7.57 13.10
CA VAL A 157 8.22 -6.93 12.08
C VAL A 157 8.35 -7.93 10.93
N PHE A 158 8.00 -7.49 9.74
CA PHE A 158 7.98 -8.29 8.52
C PHE A 158 8.98 -7.72 7.54
N THR A 159 9.75 -8.58 6.89
CA THR A 159 10.82 -8.14 6.01
C THR A 159 10.86 -8.97 4.73
N THR A 160 11.17 -8.31 3.61
CA THR A 160 11.55 -8.98 2.37
C THR A 160 13.04 -8.85 2.12
N PRO A 161 13.68 -9.83 1.46
CA PRO A 161 15.08 -9.71 1.10
C PRO A 161 15.29 -8.63 0.03
N ALA A 162 16.53 -8.14 -0.06
CA ALA A 162 16.93 -7.27 -1.17
C ALA A 162 16.77 -7.99 -2.51
N ALA A 163 16.33 -7.24 -3.54
CA ALA A 163 16.16 -7.78 -4.90
C ALA A 163 17.50 -8.09 -5.60
N GLY A 164 18.63 -7.79 -4.95
CA GLY A 164 19.96 -8.01 -5.50
C GLY A 164 20.40 -6.98 -6.55
N VAL A 165 19.69 -5.86 -6.61
CA VAL A 165 19.95 -4.73 -7.49
C VAL A 165 20.37 -3.49 -6.68
N ASN A 166 21.11 -2.55 -7.29
CA ASN A 166 21.50 -1.33 -6.59
C ASN A 166 20.37 -0.29 -6.53
N HIS A 167 19.44 -0.37 -7.49
CA HIS A 167 18.26 0.50 -7.60
C HIS A 167 17.12 -0.33 -8.14
N ALA A 168 16.20 -0.69 -7.29
CA ALA A 168 14.99 -1.40 -7.66
C ALA A 168 14.02 -0.46 -8.41
N ALA A 169 13.35 -0.98 -9.42
CA ALA A 169 12.27 -0.26 -10.09
C ALA A 169 11.04 -0.15 -9.16
N ASP A 170 10.18 0.85 -9.39
CA ASP A 170 8.97 1.04 -8.56
C ASP A 170 8.12 -0.23 -8.46
N GLU A 171 8.04 -1.03 -9.52
CA GLU A 171 7.29 -2.28 -9.52
C GLU A 171 7.89 -3.31 -8.54
N GLU A 172 9.22 -3.39 -8.46
CA GLU A 172 9.92 -4.26 -7.50
C GLU A 172 9.73 -3.78 -6.07
N LEU A 173 9.78 -2.44 -5.85
CA LEU A 173 9.52 -1.82 -4.55
C LEU A 173 8.09 -2.11 -4.07
N VAL A 174 7.11 -1.93 -4.95
CA VAL A 174 5.69 -2.19 -4.65
C VAL A 174 5.45 -3.68 -4.39
N SER A 175 6.08 -4.57 -5.15
CA SER A 175 6.00 -6.02 -4.93
C SER A 175 6.55 -6.40 -3.56
N ALA A 176 7.72 -5.88 -3.18
CA ALA A 176 8.30 -6.13 -1.86
C ALA A 176 7.38 -5.62 -0.72
N MET A 177 6.75 -4.46 -0.91
CA MET A 177 5.78 -3.93 0.05
C MET A 177 4.54 -4.83 0.15
N ALA A 178 4.01 -5.32 -0.97
CA ALA A 178 2.88 -6.25 -0.98
C ALA A 178 3.22 -7.58 -0.28
N ASP A 179 4.43 -8.11 -0.47
CA ASP A 179 4.90 -9.33 0.17
C ASP A 179 4.98 -9.20 1.70
N THR A 180 5.38 -8.03 2.23
CA THR A 180 5.37 -7.80 3.69
C THR A 180 3.94 -7.74 4.25
N ILE A 181 2.98 -7.20 3.49
CA ILE A 181 1.56 -7.22 3.88
C ILE A 181 1.02 -8.65 3.89
N SER A 182 1.43 -9.49 2.94
CA SER A 182 1.05 -10.90 2.93
C SER A 182 1.60 -11.66 4.14
N GLN A 183 2.84 -11.38 4.56
CA GLN A 183 3.41 -11.94 5.80
C GLN A 183 2.64 -11.48 7.05
N LEU A 184 2.25 -10.20 7.10
CA LEU A 184 1.40 -9.66 8.16
C LEU A 184 0.03 -10.39 8.19
N ALA A 185 -0.57 -10.65 7.01
CA ALA A 185 -1.82 -11.40 6.92
C ALA A 185 -1.68 -12.83 7.45
N ASP A 186 -0.53 -13.51 7.21
CA ASP A 186 -0.23 -14.83 7.78
C ASP A 186 -0.16 -14.78 9.30
N ALA A 187 0.52 -13.79 9.87
CA ALA A 187 0.63 -13.63 11.31
C ALA A 187 -0.74 -13.37 11.96
N ILE A 188 -1.57 -12.52 11.36
CA ILE A 188 -2.93 -12.24 11.82
C ILE A 188 -3.79 -13.51 11.72
N GLY A 189 -3.69 -14.23 10.60
CA GLY A 189 -4.42 -15.48 10.38
C GLY A 189 -4.09 -16.54 11.45
N SER A 190 -2.81 -16.71 11.77
CA SER A 190 -2.34 -17.60 12.83
C SER A 190 -2.90 -17.20 14.21
N THR A 191 -2.86 -15.91 14.54
CA THR A 191 -3.42 -15.38 15.79
C THR A 191 -4.92 -15.69 15.92
N MET A 192 -5.65 -15.68 14.80
CA MET A 192 -7.10 -16.00 14.79
C MET A 192 -7.37 -17.50 14.89
N ALA A 193 -6.47 -18.34 14.42
CA ALA A 193 -6.60 -19.79 14.50
C ALA A 193 -6.39 -20.31 15.94
N ASP A 194 -5.51 -19.67 16.69
CA ASP A 194 -5.20 -20.03 18.08
C ASP A 194 -6.33 -19.63 19.07
N ASP A 195 -7.27 -18.82 18.64
CA ASP A 195 -8.39 -18.28 19.44
C ASP A 195 -9.66 -19.19 19.37
N HIS A 196 -9.52 -20.41 18.82
CA HIS A 196 -10.54 -21.45 18.74
C HIS A 196 -10.18 -22.65 19.60
#